data_e8f7b65d14059a189c07473d1d673dcb
#
_entry.id   e8f7b65d14059a189c07473d1d673dcb
#
_cell.length_a   1.000
_cell.length_b   1.000
_cell.length_c   1.000
_cell.angle_alpha   90.00
_cell.angle_beta   90.00
_cell.angle_gamma   90.00
#
_symmetry.space_group_name_H-M   'P 1'
#
loop_
_entity.id
_entity.type
_entity.pdbx_description
1 polymer ?
#
loop_
_entity_poly.entity_id
_entity_poly.type
_entity_poly.pdbx_seq_one_letter_code
_entity_poly.pdbx_strand_id
1 'polypeptide(L)'
;EVGILGILKKRYRSLDYYLLQAKVEPGNINGIQLSPTVQATKSNYLRKHGGKKTNYLDFFIKKKNLNIVSNLKLSEQGSRYLDKSNKNILIDIKNTKIKKIQNFIWVTKKNLNYLLNKKNLLNMDTISVLSSSIKKNNIDNPINKNLIILNNLTKFKKRFTIKKKIISFGDLYNWKISKNKISDIKSKFFSIIFLKNKTNSREV
;
A
#
# COMPACT_ATOMS: atom_id res chain seq x y z
N GLU A 1 -10.48 -7.47 -0.65
CA GLU A 1 -9.66 -7.32 -1.83
C GLU A 1 -8.18 -7.21 -1.44
N VAL A 2 -7.25 -7.80 -2.23
CA VAL A 2 -5.81 -7.76 -1.95
C VAL A 2 -5.11 -7.00 -3.06
N GLY A 3 -4.57 -5.83 -2.74
CA GLY A 3 -3.76 -5.02 -3.64
C GLY A 3 -2.28 -5.47 -3.65
N ILE A 4 -1.51 -4.90 -4.58
CA ILE A 4 -0.07 -5.10 -4.71
C ILE A 4 0.63 -3.76 -4.56
N LEU A 5 1.49 -3.66 -3.57
CA LEU A 5 2.45 -2.59 -3.38
C LEU A 5 3.83 -3.19 -3.57
N GLY A 6 4.53 -2.80 -4.63
CA GLY A 6 5.75 -3.48 -5.03
C GLY A 6 6.89 -2.54 -5.35
N ILE A 7 8.10 -2.85 -4.89
CA ILE A 7 9.32 -2.14 -5.26
C ILE A 7 10.28 -3.12 -5.94
N LEU A 8 10.82 -2.72 -7.08
CA LEU A 8 11.93 -3.41 -7.72
C LEU A 8 13.24 -2.87 -7.19
N LYS A 9 14.13 -3.78 -6.84
CA LYS A 9 15.50 -3.51 -6.40
C LYS A 9 16.48 -4.13 -7.37
N LYS A 10 17.64 -3.52 -7.54
CA LYS A 10 18.80 -4.13 -8.19
C LYS A 10 20.09 -3.72 -7.49
N ARG A 11 21.14 -4.51 -7.66
CA ARG A 11 22.49 -4.16 -7.23
C ARG A 11 23.35 -3.84 -8.45
N TYR A 12 24.04 -2.70 -8.41
CA TYR A 12 24.96 -2.29 -9.46
C TYR A 12 26.17 -1.58 -8.84
N ARG A 13 27.37 -1.98 -9.21
CA ARG A 13 28.64 -1.45 -8.65
C ARG A 13 28.62 -1.37 -7.11
N SER A 14 28.25 -2.50 -6.47
CA SER A 14 28.13 -2.63 -5.00
C SER A 14 27.06 -1.76 -4.32
N LEU A 15 26.28 -0.97 -5.06
CA LEU A 15 25.21 -0.14 -4.53
C LEU A 15 23.84 -0.76 -4.82
N ASP A 16 22.95 -0.68 -3.83
CA ASP A 16 21.56 -1.04 -3.98
C ASP A 16 20.74 0.13 -4.53
N TYR A 17 19.94 -0.13 -5.56
CA TYR A 17 19.02 0.82 -6.19
C TYR A 17 17.59 0.32 -6.09
N TYR A 18 16.67 1.23 -5.88
CA TYR A 18 15.24 0.99 -5.75
C TYR A 18 14.50 1.77 -6.84
N LEU A 19 13.62 1.11 -7.59
CA LEU A 19 12.84 1.76 -8.63
C LEU A 19 11.57 2.34 -8.03
N LEU A 20 11.42 3.65 -8.06
CA LEU A 20 10.26 4.37 -7.57
C LEU A 20 9.57 5.10 -8.71
N GLN A 21 8.28 5.37 -8.57
CA GLN A 21 7.47 6.12 -9.52
C GLN A 21 7.17 7.52 -8.98
N ALA A 22 7.49 8.56 -9.74
CA ALA A 22 6.97 9.89 -9.48
C ALA A 22 5.48 9.92 -9.85
N LYS A 23 4.62 10.17 -8.88
CA LYS A 23 3.16 10.04 -9.01
C LYS A 23 2.45 11.23 -8.39
N VAL A 24 1.45 11.74 -9.11
CA VAL A 24 0.50 12.72 -8.59
C VAL A 24 -0.73 11.96 -8.14
N GLU A 25 -1.13 12.18 -6.89
CA GLU A 25 -2.37 11.64 -6.33
C GLU A 25 -3.16 12.79 -5.69
N PRO A 26 -4.50 12.77 -5.73
CA PRO A 26 -5.33 13.92 -5.29
C PRO A 26 -5.08 14.39 -3.85
N GLY A 27 -4.62 13.52 -2.97
CA GLY A 27 -4.34 13.85 -1.57
C GLY A 27 -2.88 14.24 -1.27
N ASN A 28 -2.00 14.30 -2.27
CA ASN A 28 -0.58 14.59 -2.04
C ASN A 28 -0.37 16.05 -1.65
N ILE A 29 0.21 16.29 -0.47
CA ILE A 29 0.47 17.65 0.05
C ILE A 29 1.39 18.44 -0.89
N ASN A 30 2.42 17.82 -1.45
CA ASN A 30 3.39 18.44 -2.34
C ASN A 30 3.04 18.24 -3.84
N GLY A 31 1.80 17.82 -4.15
CA GLY A 31 1.38 17.49 -5.51
C GLY A 31 1.98 16.18 -6.03
N ILE A 32 3.29 16.05 -6.04
CA ILE A 32 4.03 14.85 -6.50
C ILE A 32 4.74 14.17 -5.35
N GLN A 33 4.66 12.83 -5.29
CA GLN A 33 5.42 12.00 -4.35
C GLN A 33 6.01 10.78 -5.06
N LEU A 34 7.05 10.20 -4.49
CA LEU A 34 7.61 8.95 -4.95
C LEU A 34 6.82 7.78 -4.34
N SER A 35 6.14 7.05 -5.20
CA SER A 35 5.36 5.86 -4.90
C SER A 35 6.15 4.58 -5.21
N PRO A 36 5.69 3.39 -4.75
CA PRO A 36 6.30 2.13 -5.14
C PRO A 36 6.35 1.96 -6.67
N THR A 37 7.18 1.06 -7.16
CA THR A 37 7.21 0.69 -8.59
C THR A 37 5.83 0.26 -9.10
N VAL A 38 5.09 -0.49 -8.25
CA VAL A 38 3.72 -0.91 -8.50
C VAL A 38 2.85 -0.58 -7.30
N GLN A 39 1.76 0.08 -7.56
CA GLN A 39 0.68 0.37 -6.62
C GLN A 39 -0.62 0.08 -7.36
N ALA A 40 -1.21 -1.09 -7.13
CA ALA A 40 -2.35 -1.55 -7.91
C ALA A 40 -3.33 -2.35 -7.05
N THR A 41 -4.60 -1.99 -7.10
CA THR A 41 -5.70 -2.80 -6.56
C THR A 41 -5.96 -4.03 -7.43
N LYS A 42 -6.70 -4.99 -6.93
CA LYS A 42 -7.02 -6.21 -7.69
C LYS A 42 -7.82 -5.90 -8.96
N SER A 43 -8.76 -4.98 -8.89
CA SER A 43 -9.53 -4.51 -10.05
C SER A 43 -8.62 -3.87 -11.12
N ASN A 44 -7.64 -3.06 -10.71
CA ASN A 44 -6.71 -2.41 -11.64
C ASN A 44 -5.79 -3.42 -12.34
N TYR A 45 -5.21 -4.37 -11.61
CA TYR A 45 -4.33 -5.31 -12.28
C TYR A 45 -5.06 -6.40 -13.07
N LEU A 46 -6.32 -6.68 -12.77
CA LEU A 46 -7.21 -7.51 -13.59
C LEU A 46 -7.85 -6.73 -14.74
N ARG A 47 -7.62 -5.42 -14.82
CA ARG A 47 -8.17 -4.53 -15.86
C ARG A 47 -9.70 -4.57 -15.96
N LYS A 48 -10.40 -4.77 -14.85
CA LYS A 48 -11.86 -4.88 -14.81
C LYS A 48 -12.59 -3.65 -15.38
N HIS A 49 -11.93 -2.50 -15.38
CA HIS A 49 -12.48 -1.21 -15.85
C HIS A 49 -11.84 -0.74 -17.17
N GLY A 50 -11.23 -1.63 -17.95
CA GLY A 50 -10.63 -1.28 -19.24
C GLY A 50 -9.39 -0.37 -19.19
N GLY A 51 -8.83 -0.13 -17.98
CA GLY A 51 -7.68 0.75 -17.78
C GLY A 51 -6.38 0.24 -18.42
N LYS A 52 -5.38 1.12 -18.51
CA LYS A 52 -4.04 0.78 -19.02
C LYS A 52 -3.37 -0.25 -18.11
N LYS A 53 -2.57 -1.15 -18.68
CA LYS A 53 -1.77 -2.11 -17.93
C LYS A 53 -0.83 -1.36 -16.98
N THR A 54 -0.81 -1.76 -15.69
CA THR A 54 0.14 -1.22 -14.72
C THR A 54 1.58 -1.61 -15.12
N ASN A 55 2.45 -0.63 -15.22
CA ASN A 55 3.85 -0.84 -15.58
C ASN A 55 4.54 -1.75 -14.55
N TYR A 56 5.44 -2.60 -15.03
CA TYR A 56 6.25 -3.55 -14.23
C TYR A 56 5.44 -4.55 -13.38
N LEU A 57 4.12 -4.60 -13.50
CA LEU A 57 3.27 -5.49 -12.72
C LEU A 57 3.62 -6.98 -12.88
N ASP A 58 4.07 -7.37 -14.08
CA ASP A 58 4.42 -8.77 -14.39
C ASP A 58 5.50 -9.33 -13.43
N PHE A 59 6.43 -8.49 -12.95
CA PHE A 59 7.43 -8.89 -11.96
C PHE A 59 6.81 -9.34 -10.63
N PHE A 60 5.66 -8.81 -10.27
CA PHE A 60 4.99 -9.09 -9.00
C PHE A 60 3.94 -10.20 -9.09
N ILE A 61 3.39 -10.44 -10.27
CA ILE A 61 2.39 -11.51 -10.51
C ILE A 61 3.07 -12.80 -10.91
N LYS A 62 3.93 -12.77 -11.93
CA LYS A 62 4.52 -13.97 -12.54
C LYS A 62 5.67 -14.58 -11.74
N LYS A 63 6.34 -13.84 -10.89
CA LYS A 63 7.38 -14.21 -9.88
C LYS A 63 8.35 -15.37 -10.22
N LYS A 64 8.30 -15.94 -11.43
CA LYS A 64 9.17 -17.06 -11.82
C LYS A 64 10.62 -16.58 -11.83
N ASN A 65 11.50 -17.29 -11.13
CA ASN A 65 12.96 -17.07 -11.09
C ASN A 65 13.43 -15.70 -10.54
N LEU A 66 12.57 -14.98 -9.80
CA LEU A 66 12.92 -13.71 -9.17
C LEU A 66 13.29 -13.90 -7.69
N ASN A 67 14.28 -13.14 -7.24
CA ASN A 67 14.67 -13.12 -5.83
C ASN A 67 13.72 -12.22 -5.02
N ILE A 68 12.79 -12.82 -4.29
CA ILE A 68 11.86 -12.11 -3.40
C ILE A 68 12.60 -11.79 -2.10
N VAL A 69 12.90 -10.52 -1.87
CA VAL A 69 13.55 -10.03 -0.65
C VAL A 69 12.57 -9.98 0.51
N SER A 70 11.36 -9.50 0.27
CA SER A 70 10.26 -9.51 1.24
C SER A 70 8.91 -9.64 0.55
N ASN A 71 7.94 -10.26 1.23
CA ASN A 71 6.57 -10.39 0.77
C ASN A 71 5.66 -10.55 2.00
N LEU A 72 5.14 -9.43 2.48
CA LEU A 72 4.27 -9.39 3.65
C LEU A 72 2.87 -8.89 3.25
N LYS A 73 1.85 -9.54 3.78
CA LYS A 73 0.48 -9.08 3.67
C LYS A 73 0.16 -8.21 4.89
N LEU A 74 -0.07 -6.93 4.67
CA LEU A 74 -0.41 -5.96 5.71
C LEU A 74 -1.84 -5.47 5.52
N SER A 75 -2.54 -5.23 6.63
CA SER A 75 -3.86 -4.59 6.59
C SER A 75 -3.70 -3.14 6.14
N GLU A 76 -4.63 -2.68 5.33
CA GLU A 76 -4.77 -1.27 5.02
C GLU A 76 -5.53 -0.57 6.16
N GLN A 77 -5.59 0.76 6.12
CA GLN A 77 -6.20 1.60 7.17
C GLN A 77 -7.58 1.07 7.58
N GLY A 78 -7.62 0.31 8.69
CA GLY A 78 -8.84 -0.34 9.17
C GLY A 78 -9.95 0.61 9.58
N SER A 79 -9.63 1.90 9.81
CA SER A 79 -10.61 2.97 10.04
C SER A 79 -11.39 3.36 8.78
N ARG A 80 -10.87 3.04 7.59
CA ARG A 80 -11.47 3.40 6.29
C ARG A 80 -11.90 2.20 5.47
N TYR A 81 -11.20 1.08 5.60
CA TYR A 81 -11.39 -0.09 4.76
C TYR A 81 -11.70 -1.33 5.57
N LEU A 82 -12.84 -1.93 5.31
CA LEU A 82 -13.23 -3.19 5.94
C LEU A 82 -12.41 -4.36 5.34
N ASP A 83 -11.60 -5.02 6.19
CA ASP A 83 -10.84 -6.22 5.84
C ASP A 83 -9.96 -6.12 4.58
N LYS A 84 -9.59 -4.91 4.19
CA LYS A 84 -8.69 -4.67 3.06
C LYS A 84 -7.24 -4.92 3.47
N SER A 85 -6.48 -5.52 2.59
CA SER A 85 -5.06 -5.76 2.79
C SER A 85 -4.30 -5.64 1.48
N ASN A 86 -3.00 -5.30 1.58
CA ASN A 86 -2.09 -5.23 0.45
C ASN A 86 -0.91 -6.17 0.65
N LYS A 87 -0.40 -6.75 -0.43
CA LYS A 87 0.89 -7.43 -0.45
C LYS A 87 1.98 -6.39 -0.65
N ASN A 88 2.84 -6.25 0.35
CA ASN A 88 4.04 -5.41 0.30
C ASN A 88 5.21 -6.27 -0.14
N ILE A 89 5.72 -6.03 -1.34
CA ILE A 89 6.67 -6.93 -1.99
C ILE A 89 7.90 -6.16 -2.43
N LEU A 90 9.08 -6.63 -2.01
CA LEU A 90 10.37 -6.16 -2.52
C LEU A 90 11.02 -7.28 -3.32
N ILE A 91 11.34 -7.03 -4.57
CA ILE A 91 11.94 -8.00 -5.49
C ILE A 91 13.30 -7.49 -5.96
N ASP A 92 14.34 -8.32 -5.81
CA ASP A 92 15.64 -8.07 -6.42
C ASP A 92 15.67 -8.69 -7.82
N ILE A 93 15.70 -7.85 -8.83
CA ILE A 93 15.72 -8.26 -10.23
C ILE A 93 17.13 -8.60 -10.74
N LYS A 94 18.15 -8.49 -9.87
CA LYS A 94 19.56 -8.73 -10.22
C LYS A 94 19.96 -7.94 -11.48
N ASN A 95 20.39 -8.65 -12.52
CA ASN A 95 20.83 -8.08 -13.80
C ASN A 95 19.73 -8.04 -14.87
N THR A 96 18.48 -8.29 -14.51
CA THR A 96 17.39 -8.28 -15.48
C THR A 96 17.26 -6.88 -16.09
N LYS A 97 17.33 -6.82 -17.42
CA LYS A 97 17.08 -5.59 -18.17
C LYS A 97 15.58 -5.28 -18.11
N ILE A 98 15.24 -4.03 -17.79
CA ILE A 98 13.86 -3.56 -17.80
C ILE A 98 13.72 -2.33 -18.68
N LYS A 99 12.54 -2.16 -19.27
CA LYS A 99 12.21 -0.98 -20.09
C LYS A 99 12.28 0.28 -19.23
N LYS A 100 12.96 1.33 -19.70
CA LYS A 100 12.94 2.65 -19.07
C LYS A 100 11.60 3.34 -19.35
N ILE A 101 10.96 3.87 -18.31
CA ILE A 101 9.71 4.63 -18.40
C ILE A 101 9.93 5.98 -17.73
N GLN A 102 9.43 7.06 -18.34
CA GLN A 102 9.79 8.44 -18.01
C GLN A 102 9.58 8.85 -16.56
N ASN A 103 8.47 8.42 -15.95
CA ASN A 103 8.13 8.79 -14.57
C ASN A 103 8.68 7.81 -13.51
N PHE A 104 9.64 6.94 -13.89
CA PHE A 104 10.29 6.03 -12.96
C PHE A 104 11.76 6.39 -12.79
N ILE A 105 12.23 6.37 -11.56
CA ILE A 105 13.60 6.73 -11.19
C ILE A 105 14.24 5.64 -10.32
N TRP A 106 15.50 5.31 -10.62
CA TRP A 106 16.32 4.49 -9.75
C TRP A 106 16.96 5.35 -8.65
N VAL A 107 16.65 5.04 -7.40
CA VAL A 107 17.14 5.74 -6.21
C VAL A 107 18.10 4.84 -5.47
N THR A 108 19.31 5.34 -5.16
CA THR A 108 20.28 4.59 -4.35
C THR A 108 19.78 4.45 -2.91
N LYS A 109 20.26 3.43 -2.18
CA LYS A 109 19.95 3.26 -0.76
C LYS A 109 20.31 4.52 0.07
N LYS A 110 21.43 5.20 -0.23
CA LYS A 110 21.82 6.44 0.44
C LYS A 110 20.79 7.56 0.22
N ASN A 111 20.40 7.77 -1.04
CA ASN A 111 19.39 8.79 -1.37
C ASN A 111 18.01 8.43 -0.82
N LEU A 112 17.65 7.13 -0.79
CA LEU A 112 16.42 6.67 -0.18
C LEU A 112 16.36 7.00 1.31
N ASN A 113 17.44 6.78 2.04
CA ASN A 113 17.55 7.15 3.46
C ASN A 113 17.43 8.68 3.65
N TYR A 114 18.00 9.47 2.74
CA TYR A 114 17.80 10.93 2.76
C TYR A 114 16.33 11.31 2.54
N LEU A 115 15.66 10.68 1.57
CA LEU A 115 14.24 10.94 1.27
C LEU A 115 13.32 10.55 2.42
N LEU A 116 13.62 9.47 3.15
CA LEU A 116 12.85 9.03 4.33
C LEU A 116 12.86 10.08 5.45
N ASN A 117 13.93 10.87 5.55
CA ASN A 117 14.06 11.96 6.53
C ASN A 117 13.44 13.29 6.05
N LYS A 118 12.84 13.34 4.87
CA LYS A 118 12.21 14.55 4.32
C LYS A 118 10.69 14.38 4.32
N LYS A 119 9.99 15.48 4.67
CA LYS A 119 8.53 15.48 4.73
C LYS A 119 7.92 15.36 3.33
N ASN A 120 6.96 14.46 3.19
CA ASN A 120 6.05 14.36 2.04
C ASN A 120 6.74 14.12 0.67
N LEU A 121 7.93 13.52 0.62
CA LEU A 121 8.58 13.12 -0.63
C LEU A 121 8.29 11.66 -1.01
N LEU A 122 8.16 10.77 -0.04
CA LEU A 122 7.72 9.38 -0.24
C LEU A 122 6.26 9.27 0.20
N ASN A 123 5.45 8.54 -0.58
CA ASN A 123 4.11 8.24 -0.13
C ASN A 123 4.11 7.10 0.93
N MET A 124 3.00 6.94 1.64
CA MET A 124 2.86 5.94 2.71
C MET A 124 3.10 4.51 2.22
N ASP A 125 2.68 4.19 1.00
CA ASP A 125 2.83 2.86 0.43
C ASP A 125 4.30 2.50 0.18
N THR A 126 5.12 3.47 -0.26
CA THR A 126 6.58 3.29 -0.38
C THR A 126 7.20 2.99 0.96
N ILE A 127 6.85 3.76 1.99
CA ILE A 127 7.35 3.56 3.36
C ILE A 127 6.92 2.17 3.88
N SER A 128 5.68 1.75 3.63
CA SER A 128 5.15 0.45 4.03
C SER A 128 5.93 -0.71 3.40
N VAL A 129 6.24 -0.66 2.09
CA VAL A 129 7.04 -1.69 1.42
C VAL A 129 8.46 -1.73 1.96
N LEU A 130 9.10 -0.57 2.16
CA LEU A 130 10.46 -0.50 2.68
C LEU A 130 10.55 -1.03 4.12
N SER A 131 9.61 -0.65 4.98
CA SER A 131 9.53 -1.13 6.36
C SER A 131 9.34 -2.65 6.43
N SER A 132 8.55 -3.22 5.50
CA SER A 132 8.35 -4.68 5.41
C SER A 132 9.62 -5.45 5.04
N SER A 133 10.61 -4.76 4.48
CA SER A 133 11.87 -5.35 4.01
C SER A 133 13.02 -5.26 5.03
N ILE A 134 12.79 -4.62 6.18
CA ILE A 134 13.78 -4.57 7.25
C ILE A 134 14.01 -6.01 7.73
N LYS A 135 15.13 -6.57 7.33
CA LYS A 135 15.55 -7.88 7.85
C LYS A 135 15.83 -7.73 9.34
N LYS A 136 15.48 -8.75 10.10
CA LYS A 136 15.95 -8.98 11.46
C LYS A 136 17.46 -9.28 11.47
N ASN A 137 18.28 -8.37 10.96
CA ASN A 137 19.71 -8.50 11.08
C ASN A 137 20.06 -7.98 12.47
N ASN A 138 20.48 -8.89 13.34
CA ASN A 138 21.07 -8.63 14.66
C ASN A 138 20.14 -7.97 15.68
N ILE A 139 18.97 -8.58 15.91
CA ILE A 139 18.35 -8.42 17.20
C ILE A 139 18.91 -9.56 18.05
N ASP A 140 19.94 -9.22 18.82
CA ASP A 140 20.42 -10.10 19.88
C ASP A 140 19.22 -10.54 20.73
N ASN A 141 18.85 -11.80 20.58
CA ASN A 141 17.94 -12.56 21.40
C ASN A 141 16.70 -11.83 21.99
N PRO A 142 15.72 -11.40 21.19
CA PRO A 142 14.50 -10.80 21.73
C PRO A 142 13.40 -11.83 21.99
N ILE A 143 13.71 -13.14 22.01
CA ILE A 143 12.71 -14.21 22.11
C ILE A 143 11.79 -13.99 23.30
N ASN A 144 12.33 -13.66 24.47
CA ASN A 144 11.53 -13.45 25.67
C ASN A 144 10.70 -12.16 25.65
N LYS A 145 11.24 -11.05 25.13
CA LYS A 145 10.49 -9.77 25.02
C LYS A 145 9.38 -9.85 23.99
N ASN A 146 9.62 -10.51 22.85
CA ASN A 146 8.58 -10.72 21.83
C ASN A 146 7.44 -11.60 22.32
N LEU A 147 7.74 -12.63 23.14
CA LEU A 147 6.72 -13.49 23.73
C LEU A 147 5.80 -12.71 24.67
N ILE A 148 6.37 -11.81 25.49
CA ILE A 148 5.61 -10.93 26.38
C ILE A 148 4.68 -10.01 25.57
N ILE A 149 5.17 -9.41 24.48
CA ILE A 149 4.36 -8.54 23.62
C ILE A 149 3.21 -9.34 22.98
N LEU A 150 3.48 -10.52 22.43
CA LEU A 150 2.47 -11.36 21.80
C LEU A 150 1.42 -11.84 22.82
N ASN A 151 1.85 -12.23 24.02
CA ASN A 151 0.93 -12.62 25.09
C ASN A 151 0.03 -11.45 25.53
N ASN A 152 0.59 -10.26 25.66
CA ASN A 152 -0.18 -9.06 25.98
C ASN A 152 -1.18 -8.70 24.86
N LEU A 153 -0.77 -8.78 23.59
CA LEU A 153 -1.67 -8.57 22.44
C LEU A 153 -2.80 -9.61 22.41
N THR A 154 -2.51 -10.86 22.75
CA THR A 154 -3.52 -11.93 22.82
C THR A 154 -4.52 -11.67 23.95
N LYS A 155 -4.04 -11.24 25.14
CA LYS A 155 -4.91 -10.82 26.24
C LYS A 155 -5.76 -9.61 25.87
N PHE A 156 -5.19 -8.65 25.16
CA PHE A 156 -5.91 -7.47 24.65
C PHE A 156 -7.01 -7.86 23.66
N LYS A 157 -6.71 -8.72 22.69
CA LYS A 157 -7.69 -9.22 21.71
C LYS A 157 -8.91 -9.88 22.38
N LYS A 158 -8.70 -10.61 23.48
CA LYS A 158 -9.80 -11.25 24.23
C LYS A 158 -10.74 -10.25 24.92
N ARG A 159 -10.28 -9.03 25.19
CA ARG A 159 -11.10 -7.96 25.81
C ARG A 159 -11.99 -7.22 24.84
N PHE A 160 -11.74 -7.32 23.53
CA PHE A 160 -12.47 -6.59 22.51
C PHE A 160 -13.13 -7.56 21.54
N THR A 161 -14.45 -7.46 21.42
CA THR A 161 -15.22 -8.16 20.40
C THR A 161 -15.60 -7.18 19.32
N ILE A 162 -15.10 -7.37 18.11
CA ILE A 162 -15.51 -6.58 16.95
C ILE A 162 -16.74 -7.25 16.34
N LYS A 163 -17.89 -6.61 16.47
CA LYS A 163 -19.13 -7.02 15.78
C LYS A 163 -19.19 -6.31 14.43
N LYS A 164 -19.30 -7.08 13.36
CA LYS A 164 -19.48 -6.56 11.99
C LYS A 164 -20.89 -6.86 11.55
N LYS A 165 -21.61 -5.87 11.04
CA LYS A 165 -22.94 -6.00 10.46
C LYS A 165 -22.94 -5.31 9.11
N ILE A 166 -23.34 -6.03 8.08
CA ILE A 166 -23.64 -5.44 6.77
C ILE A 166 -25.09 -4.97 6.85
N ILE A 167 -25.31 -3.69 6.56
CA ILE A 167 -26.63 -3.07 6.57
C ILE A 167 -26.88 -2.43 5.20
N SER A 168 -28.16 -2.30 4.83
CA SER A 168 -28.52 -1.54 3.63
C SER A 168 -28.33 -0.04 3.86
N PHE A 169 -28.22 0.73 2.79
CA PHE A 169 -28.14 2.20 2.93
C PHE A 169 -29.41 2.77 3.55
N GLY A 170 -30.56 2.15 3.37
CA GLY A 170 -31.82 2.57 3.99
C GLY A 170 -31.84 2.42 5.50
N ASP A 171 -30.99 1.55 6.07
CA ASP A 171 -30.90 1.27 7.50
C ASP A 171 -29.89 2.18 8.24
N LEU A 172 -29.32 3.19 7.58
CA LEU A 172 -28.36 4.12 8.16
C LEU A 172 -29.04 5.28 8.89
N TYR A 173 -29.43 5.09 10.16
CA TYR A 173 -30.21 6.06 10.94
C TYR A 173 -29.63 7.46 11.06
N ASN A 174 -28.33 7.61 11.20
CA ASN A 174 -27.68 8.90 11.44
C ASN A 174 -26.94 9.43 10.22
N TRP A 175 -27.29 8.94 9.02
CA TRP A 175 -26.56 9.28 7.80
C TRP A 175 -27.51 9.86 6.76
N LYS A 176 -27.08 10.97 6.17
CA LYS A 176 -27.76 11.55 5.00
C LYS A 176 -27.12 11.01 3.74
N ILE A 177 -27.97 10.37 2.91
CA ILE A 177 -27.56 9.83 1.63
C ILE A 177 -27.97 10.80 0.53
N SER A 178 -27.04 11.19 -0.32
CA SER A 178 -27.27 11.93 -1.54
C SER A 178 -26.69 11.17 -2.73
N LYS A 179 -26.93 11.64 -3.96
CA LYS A 179 -26.50 10.96 -5.20
C LYS A 179 -25.01 10.59 -5.20
N ASN A 180 -24.15 11.42 -4.62
CA ASN A 180 -22.68 11.28 -4.70
C ASN A 180 -22.00 11.31 -3.32
N LYS A 181 -22.75 11.31 -2.23
CA LYS A 181 -22.19 11.48 -0.90
C LYS A 181 -23.05 10.81 0.16
N ILE A 182 -22.38 10.16 1.12
CA ILE A 182 -22.97 9.76 2.40
C ILE A 182 -22.29 10.64 3.47
N SER A 183 -23.07 11.32 4.29
CA SER A 183 -22.57 12.19 5.36
C SER A 183 -23.30 11.92 6.65
N ASP A 184 -22.58 12.02 7.78
CA ASP A 184 -23.20 12.05 9.10
C ASP A 184 -24.17 13.25 9.17
N ILE A 185 -25.39 13.03 9.68
CA ILE A 185 -26.42 14.07 9.82
C ILE A 185 -25.90 15.22 10.67
N LYS A 186 -25.13 14.93 11.69
CA LYS A 186 -24.54 15.93 12.59
C LYS A 186 -23.32 16.63 12.00
N SER A 187 -22.83 16.18 10.84
CA SER A 187 -21.68 16.73 10.11
C SER A 187 -20.40 16.90 10.94
N LYS A 188 -20.25 16.15 12.03
CA LYS A 188 -19.16 16.37 13.00
C LYS A 188 -17.88 15.62 12.66
N PHE A 189 -17.92 14.53 11.89
CA PHE A 189 -16.77 13.64 11.80
C PHE A 189 -16.24 13.43 10.39
N PHE A 190 -17.03 12.87 9.49
CA PHE A 190 -16.56 12.60 8.12
C PHE A 190 -17.71 12.42 7.14
N SER A 191 -17.37 12.46 5.87
CA SER A 191 -18.26 12.15 4.77
C SER A 191 -17.61 11.16 3.85
N ILE A 192 -18.39 10.23 3.31
CA ILE A 192 -17.96 9.34 2.23
C ILE A 192 -18.43 9.97 0.92
N ILE A 193 -17.48 10.27 0.03
CA ILE A 193 -17.76 10.85 -1.28
C ILE A 193 -17.59 9.76 -2.33
N PHE A 194 -18.64 9.53 -3.11
CA PHE A 194 -18.57 8.61 -4.25
C PHE A 194 -18.04 9.37 -5.46
N LEU A 195 -16.90 8.94 -5.98
CA LEU A 195 -16.36 9.44 -7.22
C LEU A 195 -16.98 8.65 -8.38
N LYS A 196 -17.76 9.31 -9.21
CA LYS A 196 -18.29 8.74 -10.43
C LYS A 196 -17.22 8.83 -11.51
N ASN A 197 -16.66 7.70 -11.92
CA ASN A 197 -15.77 7.69 -13.06
C ASN A 197 -16.59 7.56 -14.39
N LYS A 198 -15.93 7.78 -15.54
CA LYS A 198 -16.59 7.78 -16.87
C LYS A 198 -17.29 6.46 -17.24
N THR A 199 -17.07 5.38 -16.51
CA THR A 199 -17.60 4.03 -16.76
C THR A 199 -18.82 3.67 -15.90
N ASN A 200 -19.47 4.62 -15.23
CA ASN A 200 -20.59 4.40 -14.33
C ASN A 200 -20.32 3.49 -13.11
N SER A 201 -19.11 3.04 -12.88
CA SER A 201 -18.76 2.34 -11.65
C SER A 201 -18.59 3.35 -10.50
N ARG A 202 -19.19 3.06 -9.35
CA ARG A 202 -19.00 3.84 -8.13
C ARG A 202 -17.83 3.25 -7.36
N GLU A 203 -16.74 3.99 -7.25
CA GLU A 203 -15.65 3.68 -6.33
C GLU A 203 -15.80 4.56 -5.08
N VAL A 204 -15.65 3.92 -3.92
CA VAL A 204 -15.63 4.57 -2.59
C VAL A 204 -14.19 4.74 -2.15
#